data_1a10af8a859b06d1f7d7315033cb4e3e
#
_entry.id   1a10af8a859b06d1f7d7315033cb4e3e
#
_cell.length_a   1.000
_cell.length_b   1.000
_cell.length_c   1.000
_cell.angle_alpha   90.00
_cell.angle_beta   90.00
_cell.angle_gamma   90.00
#
_symmetry.space_group_name_H-M   'P 1'
#
loop_
_entity.id
_entity.type
_entity.pdbx_description
1 polymer ?
#
loop_
_entity_poly.entity_id
_entity_poly.type
_entity_poly.pdbx_seq_one_letter_code
_entity_poly.pdbx_strand_id
1 'polypeptide(L)'
;MPTPERTSVEEIVAAGREILEASGPGGLTMQAVAARVGVRAPSLYKRVRDREALLTAVATASIDALTARLEDAGDDLNALAHAYRDFAHDHPEGFRIMFTTAAPHDALERSAAPLIRAAAALVGEDDALDAARLVTAWATGFLQMELSGAFRLGGDVDRAFEYGLRHLTDGLVP
;
A
#
# COMPACT_ATOMS: atom_id res chain seq x y z
N MET A 1 3.69 16.92 -38.85
CA MET A 1 4.08 15.76 -38.00
C MET A 1 3.60 16.02 -36.61
N PRO A 2 2.78 15.15 -35.98
CA PRO A 2 2.41 15.34 -34.58
C PRO A 2 3.68 15.22 -33.74
N THR A 3 3.86 16.18 -32.83
CA THR A 3 4.92 16.11 -31.80
C THR A 3 4.66 14.86 -30.97
N PRO A 4 5.66 14.01 -30.68
CA PRO A 4 5.45 12.86 -29.83
C PRO A 4 4.86 13.31 -28.50
N GLU A 5 3.77 12.69 -28.07
CA GLU A 5 3.13 12.96 -26.81
C GLU A 5 4.17 12.92 -25.70
N ARG A 6 4.25 14.01 -24.96
CA ARG A 6 5.18 14.13 -23.84
C ARG A 6 4.67 13.20 -22.76
N THR A 7 5.45 12.21 -22.38
CA THR A 7 5.20 11.30 -21.25
C THR A 7 4.64 12.06 -20.05
N SER A 8 3.47 11.65 -19.59
CA SER A 8 2.81 12.26 -18.43
C SER A 8 3.45 11.83 -17.11
N VAL A 9 3.15 12.54 -16.03
CA VAL A 9 3.59 12.13 -14.68
C VAL A 9 2.94 10.81 -14.30
N GLU A 10 1.69 10.60 -14.68
CA GLU A 10 0.91 9.39 -14.44
C GLU A 10 1.56 8.17 -15.10
N GLU A 11 2.00 8.30 -16.36
CA GLU A 11 2.72 7.23 -17.07
C GLU A 11 4.07 6.92 -16.41
N ILE A 12 4.79 7.94 -15.94
CA ILE A 12 6.06 7.79 -15.21
C ILE A 12 5.83 7.02 -13.91
N VAL A 13 4.81 7.38 -13.14
CA VAL A 13 4.45 6.73 -11.88
C VAL A 13 3.97 5.31 -12.11
N ALA A 14 3.13 5.08 -13.12
CA ALA A 14 2.68 3.73 -13.48
C ALA A 14 3.86 2.81 -13.83
N ALA A 15 4.77 3.27 -14.71
CA ALA A 15 6.01 2.55 -15.02
C ALA A 15 6.90 2.34 -13.78
N GLY A 16 6.94 3.33 -12.89
CA GLY A 16 7.66 3.23 -11.62
C GLY A 16 7.11 2.14 -10.72
N ARG A 17 5.79 2.01 -10.59
CA ARG A 17 5.13 0.94 -9.83
C ARG A 17 5.44 -0.44 -10.41
N GLU A 18 5.36 -0.61 -11.72
CA GLU A 18 5.71 -1.88 -12.37
C GLU A 18 7.17 -2.27 -12.12
N ILE A 19 8.11 -1.31 -12.20
CA ILE A 19 9.52 -1.55 -11.93
C ILE A 19 9.75 -1.87 -10.45
N LEU A 20 9.06 -1.17 -9.54
CA LEU A 20 9.11 -1.44 -8.11
C LEU A 20 8.71 -2.89 -7.80
N GLU A 21 7.57 -3.35 -8.32
CA GLU A 21 7.10 -4.73 -8.09
C GLU A 21 8.06 -5.78 -8.70
N ALA A 22 8.62 -5.51 -9.87
CA ALA A 22 9.49 -6.46 -10.56
C ALA A 22 10.92 -6.54 -9.98
N SER A 23 11.44 -5.45 -9.39
CA SER A 23 12.87 -5.31 -9.09
C SER A 23 13.15 -4.65 -7.73
N GLY A 24 12.13 -4.42 -6.93
CA GLY A 24 12.22 -3.76 -5.64
C GLY A 24 12.67 -2.29 -5.72
N PRO A 25 12.82 -1.62 -4.57
CA PRO A 25 13.21 -0.20 -4.51
C PRO A 25 14.59 0.08 -5.13
N GLY A 26 15.49 -0.90 -5.13
CA GLY A 26 16.82 -0.79 -5.75
C GLY A 26 16.76 -0.68 -7.28
N GLY A 27 15.78 -1.34 -7.91
CA GLY A 27 15.56 -1.29 -9.37
C GLY A 27 14.86 -0.01 -9.83
N LEU A 28 14.18 0.71 -8.95
CA LEU A 28 13.48 1.95 -9.27
C LEU A 28 14.47 3.11 -9.44
N THR A 29 14.95 3.29 -10.68
CA THR A 29 15.90 4.34 -11.06
C THR A 29 15.31 5.23 -12.14
N MET A 30 15.79 6.48 -12.22
CA MET A 30 15.38 7.42 -13.27
C MET A 30 15.65 6.86 -14.67
N GLN A 31 16.74 6.11 -14.83
CA GLN A 31 17.11 5.49 -16.11
C GLN A 31 16.17 4.34 -16.48
N ALA A 32 15.83 3.47 -15.53
CA ALA A 32 14.92 2.35 -15.75
C ALA A 32 13.53 2.85 -16.15
N VAL A 33 13.01 3.85 -15.44
CA VAL A 33 11.70 4.46 -15.76
C VAL A 33 11.74 5.17 -17.12
N ALA A 34 12.80 5.95 -17.43
CA ALA A 34 12.93 6.60 -18.72
C ALA A 34 12.93 5.59 -19.90
N ALA A 35 13.65 4.48 -19.73
CA ALA A 35 13.67 3.39 -20.72
C ALA A 35 12.28 2.76 -20.88
N ARG A 36 11.56 2.54 -19.76
CA ARG A 36 10.23 1.92 -19.76
C ARG A 36 9.18 2.78 -20.48
N VAL A 37 9.20 4.10 -20.27
CA VAL A 37 8.27 5.05 -20.92
C VAL A 37 8.77 5.55 -22.29
N GLY A 38 9.88 5.02 -22.80
CA GLY A 38 10.37 5.31 -24.15
C GLY A 38 10.97 6.69 -24.33
N VAL A 39 11.49 7.33 -23.26
CA VAL A 39 12.14 8.64 -23.33
C VAL A 39 13.58 8.58 -22.84
N ARG A 40 14.35 9.64 -23.08
CA ARG A 40 15.69 9.80 -22.51
C ARG A 40 15.61 10.33 -21.07
N ALA A 41 16.49 9.89 -20.18
CA ALA A 41 16.52 10.32 -18.78
C ALA A 41 16.46 11.86 -18.57
N PRO A 42 17.11 12.71 -19.38
CA PRO A 42 16.98 14.17 -19.25
C PRO A 42 15.54 14.68 -19.45
N SER A 43 14.70 13.97 -20.21
CA SER A 43 13.28 14.33 -20.39
C SER A 43 12.46 14.04 -19.15
N LEU A 44 12.82 12.97 -18.42
CA LEU A 44 12.16 12.59 -17.18
C LEU A 44 12.39 13.64 -16.07
N TYR A 45 13.62 14.17 -15.97
CA TYR A 45 13.97 15.20 -14.99
C TYR A 45 13.18 16.52 -15.14
N LYS A 46 12.53 16.73 -16.28
CA LYS A 46 11.61 17.85 -16.48
C LYS A 46 10.26 17.64 -15.77
N ARG A 47 9.93 16.41 -15.40
CA ARG A 47 8.66 15.99 -14.79
C ARG A 47 8.82 15.56 -13.35
N VAL A 48 9.90 14.84 -13.06
CA VAL A 48 10.22 14.35 -11.71
C VAL A 48 11.64 14.80 -11.38
N ARG A 49 11.79 15.57 -10.32
CA ARG A 49 13.02 16.28 -9.97
C ARG A 49 14.23 15.33 -9.80
N ASP A 50 14.02 14.22 -9.09
CA ASP A 50 15.03 13.26 -8.73
C ASP A 50 14.42 11.90 -8.37
N ARG A 51 15.28 10.94 -8.01
CA ARG A 51 14.86 9.60 -7.61
C ARG A 51 14.01 9.60 -6.34
N GLU A 52 14.27 10.49 -5.40
CA GLU A 52 13.51 10.59 -4.15
C GLU A 52 12.07 11.06 -4.43
N ALA A 53 11.91 12.08 -5.27
CA ALA A 53 10.60 12.52 -5.74
C ALA A 53 9.85 11.41 -6.51
N LEU A 54 10.57 10.58 -7.28
CA LEU A 54 9.99 9.41 -7.94
C LEU A 54 9.51 8.36 -6.94
N LEU A 55 10.33 8.03 -5.94
CA LEU A 55 9.95 7.09 -4.87
C LEU A 55 8.72 7.59 -4.10
N THR A 56 8.68 8.88 -3.75
CA THR A 56 7.53 9.51 -3.11
C THR A 56 6.27 9.41 -3.97
N ALA A 57 6.36 9.72 -5.25
CA ALA A 57 5.23 9.64 -6.17
C ALA A 57 4.71 8.19 -6.34
N VAL A 58 5.63 7.22 -6.42
CA VAL A 58 5.28 5.79 -6.50
C VAL A 58 4.66 5.30 -5.18
N ALA A 59 5.20 5.71 -4.03
CA ALA A 59 4.63 5.39 -2.71
C ALA A 59 3.22 5.97 -2.58
N THR A 60 3.02 7.24 -2.95
CA THR A 60 1.69 7.88 -2.96
C THR A 60 0.70 7.09 -3.82
N ALA A 61 1.08 6.74 -5.04
CA ALA A 61 0.20 6.00 -5.94
C ALA A 61 -0.11 4.57 -5.43
N SER A 62 0.80 3.95 -4.68
CA SER A 62 0.55 2.66 -4.02
C SER A 62 -0.44 2.80 -2.87
N ILE A 63 -0.30 3.87 -2.06
CA ILE A 63 -1.25 4.19 -0.98
C ILE A 63 -2.63 4.53 -1.55
N ASP A 64 -2.70 5.33 -2.62
CA ASP A 64 -3.97 5.68 -3.26
C ASP A 64 -4.68 4.45 -3.84
N ALA A 65 -3.92 3.48 -4.40
CA ALA A 65 -4.48 2.21 -4.88
C ALA A 65 -4.99 1.33 -3.72
N LEU A 66 -4.29 1.29 -2.60
CA LEU A 66 -4.79 0.65 -1.38
C LEU A 66 -6.06 1.34 -0.88
N THR A 67 -6.06 2.67 -0.80
CA THR A 67 -7.21 3.45 -0.34
C THR A 67 -8.46 3.13 -1.17
N ALA A 68 -8.33 3.12 -2.49
CA ALA A 68 -9.44 2.77 -3.38
C ALA A 68 -9.97 1.35 -3.10
N ARG A 69 -9.08 0.37 -2.91
CA ARG A 69 -9.48 -1.02 -2.59
C ARG A 69 -10.20 -1.10 -1.23
N LEU A 70 -9.75 -0.33 -0.23
CA LEU A 70 -10.40 -0.29 1.08
C LEU A 70 -11.77 0.39 1.01
N GLU A 71 -11.91 1.49 0.26
CA GLU A 71 -13.21 2.13 0.04
C GLU A 71 -14.20 1.19 -0.68
N ASP A 72 -13.74 0.43 -1.66
CA ASP A 72 -14.56 -0.57 -2.37
C ASP A 72 -14.98 -1.74 -1.47
N ALA A 73 -14.19 -2.08 -0.44
CA ALA A 73 -14.53 -3.11 0.54
C ALA A 73 -15.62 -2.68 1.53
N GLY A 74 -15.93 -1.37 1.62
CA GLY A 74 -16.95 -0.81 2.49
C GLY A 74 -16.50 -0.64 3.94
N ASP A 75 -17.45 -0.68 4.88
CA ASP A 75 -17.20 -0.33 6.28
C ASP A 75 -17.21 -1.57 7.23
N ASP A 76 -17.06 -2.77 6.69
CA ASP A 76 -16.88 -3.99 7.49
C ASP A 76 -15.41 -4.27 7.79
N LEU A 77 -15.07 -4.41 9.08
CA LEU A 77 -13.68 -4.58 9.53
C LEU A 77 -13.02 -5.85 8.98
N ASN A 78 -13.77 -6.94 8.81
CA ASN A 78 -13.27 -8.16 8.25
C ASN A 78 -13.01 -7.99 6.75
N ALA A 79 -13.95 -7.38 6.01
CA ALA A 79 -13.78 -7.09 4.59
C ALA A 79 -12.57 -6.18 4.34
N LEU A 80 -12.38 -5.14 5.16
CA LEU A 80 -11.22 -4.24 5.10
C LEU A 80 -9.90 -4.99 5.36
N ALA A 81 -9.86 -5.89 6.34
CA ALA A 81 -8.66 -6.68 6.65
C ALA A 81 -8.30 -7.63 5.49
N HIS A 82 -9.29 -8.26 4.85
CA HIS A 82 -9.08 -9.08 3.66
C HIS A 82 -8.60 -8.24 2.46
N ALA A 83 -9.24 -7.11 2.19
CA ALA A 83 -8.83 -6.19 1.12
C ALA A 83 -7.38 -5.69 1.32
N TYR A 84 -6.99 -5.43 2.56
CA TYR A 84 -5.62 -5.06 2.92
C TYR A 84 -4.63 -6.20 2.68
N ARG A 85 -4.99 -7.44 3.05
CA ARG A 85 -4.16 -8.64 2.81
C ARG A 85 -4.02 -8.92 1.33
N ASP A 86 -5.10 -8.88 0.56
CA ASP A 86 -5.10 -9.10 -0.88
C ASP A 86 -4.20 -8.06 -1.58
N PHE A 87 -4.28 -6.78 -1.15
CA PHE A 87 -3.40 -5.76 -1.68
C PHE A 87 -1.92 -6.07 -1.42
N ALA A 88 -1.58 -6.53 -0.21
CA ALA A 88 -0.20 -6.87 0.16
C ALA A 88 0.34 -8.06 -0.66
N HIS A 89 -0.51 -9.03 -1.01
CA HIS A 89 -0.16 -10.16 -1.87
C HIS A 89 -0.02 -9.76 -3.34
N ASP A 90 -0.94 -8.94 -3.85
CA ASP A 90 -0.91 -8.48 -5.25
C ASP A 90 0.23 -7.49 -5.51
N HIS A 91 0.62 -6.70 -4.50
CA HIS A 91 1.58 -5.61 -4.59
C HIS A 91 2.58 -5.61 -3.43
N PRO A 92 3.41 -6.67 -3.26
CA PRO A 92 4.26 -6.81 -2.08
C PRO A 92 5.31 -5.70 -1.92
N GLU A 93 5.87 -5.19 -3.00
CA GLU A 93 6.85 -4.09 -2.92
C GLU A 93 6.15 -2.75 -2.73
N GLY A 94 4.97 -2.53 -3.34
CA GLY A 94 4.09 -1.40 -3.09
C GLY A 94 3.63 -1.35 -1.64
N PHE A 95 3.30 -2.50 -1.06
CA PHE A 95 2.98 -2.62 0.36
C PHE A 95 4.18 -2.24 1.26
N ARG A 96 5.38 -2.74 0.95
CA ARG A 96 6.59 -2.45 1.74
C ARG A 96 6.99 -0.97 1.69
N ILE A 97 6.87 -0.31 0.52
CA ILE A 97 7.29 1.08 0.37
C ILE A 97 6.43 2.05 1.17
N MET A 98 5.18 1.70 1.50
CA MET A 98 4.29 2.52 2.33
C MET A 98 4.82 2.75 3.75
N PHE A 99 5.68 1.87 4.26
CA PHE A 99 6.29 1.97 5.59
C PHE A 99 7.69 2.60 5.58
N THR A 100 8.07 3.22 4.46
CA THR A 100 9.33 3.94 4.35
C THR A 100 9.13 5.45 4.51
N THR A 101 10.23 6.19 4.64
CA THR A 101 10.20 7.65 4.70
C THR A 101 9.73 8.32 3.41
N ALA A 102 9.55 7.55 2.32
CA ALA A 102 9.02 8.05 1.06
C ALA A 102 7.50 8.28 1.08
N ALA A 103 6.77 7.67 2.02
CA ALA A 103 5.31 7.77 2.09
C ALA A 103 4.86 9.12 2.68
N PRO A 104 4.07 9.93 1.96
CA PRO A 104 3.54 11.20 2.48
C PRO A 104 2.49 10.97 3.58
N HIS A 105 2.52 11.82 4.60
CA HIS A 105 1.63 11.71 5.76
C HIS A 105 0.15 11.84 5.38
N ASP A 106 -0.19 12.79 4.53
CA ASP A 106 -1.56 13.03 4.06
C ASP A 106 -2.14 11.85 3.26
N ALA A 107 -1.31 11.14 2.50
CA ALA A 107 -1.74 9.92 1.81
C ALA A 107 -2.05 8.79 2.81
N LEU A 108 -1.23 8.64 3.85
CA LEU A 108 -1.45 7.66 4.91
C LEU A 108 -2.71 8.00 5.72
N GLU A 109 -2.98 9.27 6.02
CA GLU A 109 -4.22 9.71 6.68
C GLU A 109 -5.46 9.32 5.86
N ARG A 110 -5.45 9.57 4.55
CA ARG A 110 -6.57 9.17 3.67
C ARG A 110 -6.79 7.66 3.69
N SER A 111 -5.73 6.86 3.65
CA SER A 111 -5.83 5.40 3.65
C SER A 111 -6.36 4.81 4.97
N ALA A 112 -6.23 5.53 6.07
CA ALA A 112 -6.73 5.12 7.38
C ALA A 112 -8.24 5.38 7.55
N ALA A 113 -8.83 6.30 6.78
CA ALA A 113 -10.21 6.75 6.96
C ALA A 113 -11.25 5.62 6.91
N PRO A 114 -11.23 4.67 5.95
CA PRO A 114 -12.18 3.56 5.92
C PRO A 114 -12.13 2.70 7.18
N LEU A 115 -10.93 2.42 7.67
CA LEU A 115 -10.73 1.60 8.86
C LEU A 115 -11.20 2.32 10.14
N ILE A 116 -10.94 3.62 10.25
CA ILE A 116 -11.41 4.43 11.39
C ILE A 116 -12.94 4.47 11.42
N ARG A 117 -13.61 4.63 10.26
CA ARG A 117 -15.08 4.58 10.17
C ARG A 117 -15.64 3.23 10.60
N ALA A 118 -15.05 2.14 10.11
CA ALA A 118 -15.45 0.79 10.49
C ALA A 118 -15.24 0.52 12.00
N ALA A 119 -14.13 0.98 12.54
CA ALA A 119 -13.85 0.88 13.98
C ALA A 119 -14.84 1.70 14.81
N ALA A 120 -15.16 2.94 14.39
CA ALA A 120 -16.13 3.79 15.08
C ALA A 120 -17.53 3.14 15.16
N ALA A 121 -17.95 2.44 14.10
CA ALA A 121 -19.20 1.70 14.09
C ALA A 121 -19.24 0.53 15.09
N LEU A 122 -18.07 -0.01 15.44
CA LEU A 122 -17.93 -1.16 16.34
C LEU A 122 -17.74 -0.76 17.81
N VAL A 123 -16.86 0.22 18.09
CA VAL A 123 -16.43 0.58 19.44
C VAL A 123 -16.84 2.00 19.86
N GLY A 124 -17.46 2.78 18.97
CA GLY A 124 -17.77 4.19 19.18
C GLY A 124 -16.62 5.12 18.79
N GLU A 125 -16.94 6.42 18.67
CA GLU A 125 -15.99 7.45 18.17
C GLU A 125 -14.77 7.62 19.08
N ASP A 126 -14.95 7.51 20.40
CA ASP A 126 -13.88 7.75 21.38
C ASP A 126 -12.74 6.74 21.26
N ASP A 127 -13.05 5.47 20.98
CA ASP A 127 -12.08 4.38 20.89
C ASP A 127 -11.71 4.00 19.43
N ALA A 128 -12.35 4.62 18.44
CA ALA A 128 -12.22 4.27 17.03
C ALA A 128 -10.76 4.27 16.53
N LEU A 129 -10.00 5.31 16.88
CA LEU A 129 -8.61 5.44 16.44
C LEU A 129 -7.70 4.37 17.05
N ASP A 130 -7.90 4.03 18.31
CA ASP A 130 -7.09 3.03 19.00
C ASP A 130 -7.43 1.62 18.52
N ALA A 131 -8.69 1.32 18.26
CA ALA A 131 -9.13 0.09 17.62
C ALA A 131 -8.56 -0.05 16.19
N ALA A 132 -8.63 1.01 15.38
CA ALA A 132 -8.06 1.04 14.04
C ALA A 132 -6.53 0.80 14.08
N ARG A 133 -5.82 1.42 15.01
CA ARG A 133 -4.38 1.20 15.21
C ARG A 133 -4.05 -0.23 15.60
N LEU A 134 -4.83 -0.82 16.50
CA LEU A 134 -4.65 -2.20 16.92
C LEU A 134 -4.77 -3.17 15.75
N VAL A 135 -5.86 -3.05 14.96
CA VAL A 135 -6.10 -3.91 13.80
C VAL A 135 -5.01 -3.70 12.73
N THR A 136 -4.68 -2.44 12.42
CA THR A 136 -3.64 -2.14 11.42
C THR A 136 -2.27 -2.69 11.85
N ALA A 137 -1.88 -2.49 13.10
CA ALA A 137 -0.59 -2.95 13.61
C ALA A 137 -0.47 -4.47 13.56
N TRP A 138 -1.52 -5.18 13.98
CA TRP A 138 -1.58 -6.62 13.91
C TRP A 138 -1.52 -7.12 12.46
N ALA A 139 -2.41 -6.61 11.58
CA ALA A 139 -2.47 -7.03 10.19
C ALA A 139 -1.14 -6.75 9.46
N THR A 140 -0.57 -5.56 9.65
CA THR A 140 0.73 -5.21 9.05
C THR A 140 1.85 -6.15 9.51
N GLY A 141 1.92 -6.43 10.81
CA GLY A 141 2.92 -7.35 11.36
C GLY A 141 2.75 -8.77 10.83
N PHE A 142 1.51 -9.26 10.78
CA PHE A 142 1.19 -10.57 10.22
C PHE A 142 1.63 -10.66 8.75
N LEU A 143 1.23 -9.68 7.93
CA LEU A 143 1.55 -9.64 6.51
C LEU A 143 3.05 -9.51 6.23
N GLN A 144 3.78 -8.74 7.01
CA GLN A 144 5.24 -8.67 6.88
C GLN A 144 5.90 -10.02 7.15
N MET A 145 5.43 -10.77 8.16
CA MET A 145 5.91 -12.13 8.44
C MET A 145 5.52 -13.09 7.32
N GLU A 146 4.28 -13.03 6.84
CA GLU A 146 3.77 -13.88 5.75
C GLU A 146 4.58 -13.66 4.45
N LEU A 147 4.69 -12.42 3.98
CA LEU A 147 5.39 -12.05 2.75
C LEU A 147 6.92 -12.32 2.80
N SER A 148 7.49 -12.36 4.01
CA SER A 148 8.90 -12.73 4.19
C SER A 148 9.13 -14.25 4.36
N GLY A 149 8.05 -15.06 4.36
CA GLY A 149 8.13 -16.51 4.58
C GLY A 149 8.58 -16.86 6.01
N ALA A 150 8.25 -16.02 7.01
CA ALA A 150 8.68 -16.23 8.40
C ALA A 150 7.84 -17.29 9.13
N PHE A 151 6.65 -17.63 8.65
CA PHE A 151 5.82 -18.70 9.22
C PHE A 151 6.35 -20.10 8.83
N ARG A 152 7.37 -20.60 9.55
CA ARG A 152 8.11 -21.83 9.20
C ARG A 152 7.75 -23.06 10.04
N LEU A 153 6.85 -22.93 11.02
CA LEU A 153 6.51 -24.02 11.93
C LEU A 153 5.41 -24.95 11.39
N GLY A 154 5.05 -24.81 10.12
CA GLY A 154 3.95 -25.54 9.51
C GLY A 154 2.59 -24.95 9.87
N GLY A 155 1.53 -25.63 9.42
CA GLY A 155 0.16 -25.14 9.59
C GLY A 155 -0.32 -24.37 8.39
N ASP A 156 -1.55 -23.87 8.49
CA ASP A 156 -2.24 -23.10 7.46
C ASP A 156 -2.22 -21.62 7.85
N VAL A 157 -1.54 -20.80 7.04
CA VAL A 157 -1.36 -19.36 7.30
C VAL A 157 -2.68 -18.61 7.08
N ASP A 158 -3.52 -19.05 6.13
CA ASP A 158 -4.84 -18.45 5.91
C ASP A 158 -5.71 -18.64 7.15
N ARG A 159 -5.74 -19.86 7.67
CA ARG A 159 -6.44 -20.16 8.91
C ARG A 159 -5.90 -19.37 10.11
N ALA A 160 -4.60 -19.13 10.16
CA ALA A 160 -3.99 -18.34 11.23
C ALA A 160 -4.40 -16.86 11.14
N PHE A 161 -4.50 -16.32 9.92
CA PHE A 161 -5.01 -14.96 9.69
C PHE A 161 -6.46 -14.83 10.16
N GLU A 162 -7.32 -15.74 9.73
CA GLU A 162 -8.75 -15.77 10.13
C GLU A 162 -8.92 -15.90 11.65
N TYR A 163 -8.10 -16.75 12.29
CA TYR A 163 -8.08 -16.89 13.74
C TYR A 163 -7.75 -15.58 14.44
N GLY A 164 -6.68 -14.91 14.01
CA GLY A 164 -6.24 -13.64 14.60
C GLY A 164 -7.27 -12.53 14.39
N LEU A 165 -7.78 -12.38 13.17
CA LEU A 165 -8.76 -11.36 12.81
C LEU A 165 -10.02 -11.51 13.67
N ARG A 166 -10.60 -12.69 13.72
CA ARG A 166 -11.80 -12.97 14.53
C ARG A 166 -11.58 -12.64 16.01
N HIS A 167 -10.47 -13.10 16.61
CA HIS A 167 -10.22 -12.86 18.04
C HIS A 167 -9.97 -11.38 18.35
N LEU A 168 -9.37 -10.64 17.42
CA LEU A 168 -9.23 -9.19 17.55
C LEU A 168 -10.59 -8.50 17.48
N THR A 169 -11.39 -8.81 16.47
CA THR A 169 -12.69 -8.17 16.28
C THR A 169 -13.68 -8.53 17.42
N ASP A 170 -13.72 -9.81 17.84
CA ASP A 170 -14.53 -10.25 18.98
C ASP A 170 -14.11 -9.55 20.29
N GLY A 171 -12.83 -9.30 20.48
CA GLY A 171 -12.28 -8.62 21.65
C GLY A 171 -12.46 -7.10 21.66
N LEU A 172 -12.82 -6.48 20.54
CA LEU A 172 -13.14 -5.06 20.46
C LEU A 172 -14.59 -4.75 20.89
N VAL A 173 -15.47 -5.74 20.76
CA VAL A 173 -16.88 -5.56 21.17
C VAL A 173 -16.96 -5.62 22.72
N PRO A 174 -17.54 -4.60 23.39
CA PRO A 174 -17.63 -4.54 24.83
C PRO A 174 -18.56 -5.62 25.43
#